data_281fe38f0883a5fd8e258ba894a03e1b
#
_entry.id   281fe38f0883a5fd8e258ba894a03e1b
#
_cell.length_a   1.000
_cell.length_b   1.000
_cell.length_c   1.000
_cell.angle_alpha   90.00
_cell.angle_beta   90.00
_cell.angle_gamma   90.00
#
_symmetry.space_group_name_H-M   'P 1'
#
loop_
_entity.id
_entity.type
_entity.pdbx_description
1 polymer ?
#
loop_
_entity_poly.entity_id
_entity_poly.type
_entity_poly.pdbx_seq_one_letter_code
_entity_poly.pdbx_strand_id
1 'polypeptide(L)'
;MRTFDSLTEQEILALSISQEEEDARIYEDFAEGLQANYPEQAAKFRDMRRDEDGHRHRLLELYKSRFGDHVPLIRRQDVRGFVVRRPVWLVRPLGLKAVQKAAETMEVETERFYEVAGRRATDAGIRQLLGDLAEEERNHAHTAEQIAHTKLSEDEKSRANRLFVLQVIQPGLVGLMDGSVSTLAPLFAAAFATHSSFQTFLVGLAASVGAGISMGFAEALSDDGSLTGRGHPWIRGLVCGLMTTLGGIGHTLPYLIPSFRTATSVAVCVVLVELGLISWIRHRFMDTPLVSAVLQIALGGALVFLAGILIGNS
;
A
#
# COMPACT_ATOMS: atom_id res chain seq x y z
N MET A 1 -13.97 9.99 29.34
CA MET A 1 -12.83 9.11 29.07
C MET A 1 -12.01 9.02 30.34
N ARG A 2 -11.78 7.81 30.83
CA ARG A 2 -11.02 7.57 32.08
C ARG A 2 -9.52 7.60 31.76
N THR A 3 -8.69 7.97 32.71
CA THR A 3 -7.23 7.85 32.56
C THR A 3 -6.78 6.48 33.06
N PHE A 4 -5.68 5.94 32.51
CA PHE A 4 -5.14 4.66 32.97
C PHE A 4 -4.87 4.66 34.49
N ASP A 5 -4.40 5.79 35.02
CA ASP A 5 -4.13 5.94 36.47
C ASP A 5 -5.37 5.89 37.36
N SER A 6 -6.56 6.05 36.80
CA SER A 6 -7.82 5.97 37.53
C SER A 6 -8.45 4.58 37.58
N LEU A 7 -7.84 3.60 36.91
CA LEU A 7 -8.37 2.23 36.84
C LEU A 7 -8.03 1.44 38.09
N THR A 8 -8.97 0.61 38.54
CA THR A 8 -8.76 -0.38 39.59
C THR A 8 -8.03 -1.60 39.02
N GLU A 9 -7.47 -2.47 39.87
CA GLU A 9 -6.86 -3.74 39.41
C GLU A 9 -7.84 -4.61 38.63
N GLN A 10 -9.09 -4.69 39.07
CA GLN A 10 -10.16 -5.39 38.36
C GLN A 10 -10.33 -4.85 36.93
N GLU A 11 -10.34 -3.54 36.78
CA GLU A 11 -10.48 -2.86 35.47
C GLU A 11 -9.23 -3.00 34.60
N ILE A 12 -8.04 -3.01 35.22
CA ILE A 12 -6.78 -3.27 34.49
C ILE A 12 -6.78 -4.69 33.90
N LEU A 13 -7.16 -5.72 34.68
CA LEU A 13 -7.28 -7.08 34.15
C LEU A 13 -8.35 -7.19 33.06
N ALA A 14 -9.50 -6.53 33.23
CA ALA A 14 -10.56 -6.53 32.20
C ALA A 14 -10.08 -5.86 30.90
N LEU A 15 -9.31 -4.77 31.01
CA LEU A 15 -8.68 -4.11 29.87
C LEU A 15 -7.65 -5.01 29.19
N SER A 16 -6.81 -5.73 29.99
CA SER A 16 -5.86 -6.71 29.48
C SER A 16 -6.55 -7.83 28.67
N ILE A 17 -7.62 -8.43 29.23
CA ILE A 17 -8.41 -9.46 28.53
C ILE A 17 -8.96 -8.94 27.19
N SER A 18 -9.47 -7.71 27.17
CA SER A 18 -9.99 -7.08 25.95
C SER A 18 -8.88 -6.79 24.94
N GLN A 19 -7.68 -6.46 25.40
CA GLN A 19 -6.52 -6.19 24.55
C GLN A 19 -6.04 -7.46 23.85
N GLU A 20 -5.83 -8.56 24.59
CA GLU A 20 -5.43 -9.84 24.00
C GLU A 20 -6.44 -10.33 22.94
N GLU A 21 -7.73 -10.18 23.22
CA GLU A 21 -8.76 -10.53 22.23
C GLU A 21 -8.67 -9.70 20.96
N GLU A 22 -8.36 -8.41 21.08
CA GLU A 22 -8.20 -7.52 19.93
C GLU A 22 -6.91 -7.83 19.16
N ASP A 23 -5.81 -8.10 19.86
CA ASP A 23 -4.52 -8.40 19.25
C ASP A 23 -4.55 -9.77 18.54
N ALA A 24 -5.19 -10.79 19.12
CA ALA A 24 -5.46 -12.05 18.44
C ALA A 24 -6.25 -11.88 17.13
N ARG A 25 -7.25 -11.00 17.09
CA ARG A 25 -8.00 -10.69 15.85
C ARG A 25 -7.13 -9.97 14.83
N ILE A 26 -6.28 -9.06 15.25
CA ILE A 26 -5.36 -8.35 14.36
C ILE A 26 -4.37 -9.33 13.72
N TYR A 27 -3.83 -10.28 14.48
CA TYR A 27 -2.94 -11.30 13.94
C TYR A 27 -3.65 -12.25 12.96
N GLU A 28 -4.91 -12.62 13.18
CA GLU A 28 -5.68 -13.36 12.17
C GLU A 28 -5.87 -12.56 10.89
N ASP A 29 -6.24 -11.28 10.99
CA ASP A 29 -6.37 -10.40 9.83
C ASP A 29 -5.06 -10.24 9.06
N PHE A 30 -3.91 -10.18 9.75
CA PHE A 30 -2.59 -10.16 9.12
C PHE A 30 -2.29 -11.48 8.41
N ALA A 31 -2.56 -12.61 9.06
CA ALA A 31 -2.36 -13.94 8.49
C ALA A 31 -3.22 -14.16 7.25
N GLU A 32 -4.50 -13.81 7.30
CA GLU A 32 -5.39 -13.89 6.14
C GLU A 32 -4.90 -13.02 4.97
N GLY A 33 -4.48 -11.78 5.28
CA GLY A 33 -3.99 -10.85 4.27
C GLY A 33 -2.70 -11.30 3.58
N LEU A 34 -1.87 -12.05 4.27
CA LEU A 34 -0.58 -12.54 3.78
C LEU A 34 -0.67 -13.94 3.14
N GLN A 35 -1.73 -14.71 3.41
CA GLN A 35 -1.84 -16.13 3.05
C GLN A 35 -1.54 -16.43 1.57
N ALA A 36 -2.04 -15.60 0.66
CA ALA A 36 -1.90 -15.83 -0.77
C ALA A 36 -0.46 -15.69 -1.29
N ASN A 37 0.27 -14.70 -0.76
CA ASN A 37 1.59 -14.32 -1.28
C ASN A 37 2.75 -14.69 -0.36
N TYR A 38 2.50 -14.83 0.96
CA TYR A 38 3.48 -15.07 2.00
C TYR A 38 2.98 -16.13 3.00
N PRO A 39 2.73 -17.38 2.58
CA PRO A 39 2.10 -18.39 3.41
C PRO A 39 2.92 -18.77 4.65
N GLU A 40 4.26 -18.75 4.56
CA GLU A 40 5.15 -19.02 5.70
C GLU A 40 5.08 -17.89 6.73
N GLN A 41 4.99 -16.65 6.28
CA GLN A 41 4.80 -15.51 7.17
C GLN A 41 3.39 -15.52 7.79
N ALA A 42 2.37 -15.86 7.01
CA ALA A 42 1.00 -16.02 7.51
C ALA A 42 0.91 -17.10 8.61
N ALA A 43 1.65 -18.20 8.48
CA ALA A 43 1.71 -19.24 9.52
C ALA A 43 2.25 -18.70 10.85
N LYS A 44 3.32 -17.89 10.81
CA LYS A 44 3.90 -17.27 12.02
C LYS A 44 2.92 -16.33 12.73
N PHE A 45 2.15 -15.53 11.99
CA PHE A 45 1.11 -14.68 12.59
C PHE A 45 -0.04 -15.50 13.20
N ARG A 46 -0.35 -16.68 12.65
CA ARG A 46 -1.30 -17.60 13.31
C ARG A 46 -0.74 -18.23 14.59
N ASP A 47 0.57 -18.43 14.66
CA ASP A 47 1.22 -18.86 15.89
C ASP A 47 1.09 -17.75 16.95
N MET A 48 1.45 -16.51 16.64
CA MET A 48 1.27 -15.35 17.53
C MET A 48 -0.19 -15.21 18.00
N ARG A 49 -1.16 -15.32 17.08
CA ARG A 49 -2.58 -15.33 17.47
C ARG A 49 -2.90 -16.37 18.54
N ARG A 50 -2.33 -17.59 18.44
CA ARG A 50 -2.58 -18.64 19.44
C ARG A 50 -1.96 -18.31 20.79
N ASP A 51 -0.82 -17.62 20.78
CA ASP A 51 -0.18 -17.17 22.00
C ASP A 51 -1.04 -16.11 22.70
N GLU A 52 -1.61 -15.13 21.96
CA GLU A 52 -2.56 -14.15 22.50
C GLU A 52 -3.83 -14.79 23.08
N ASP A 53 -4.39 -15.80 22.40
CA ASP A 53 -5.52 -16.59 22.94
C ASP A 53 -5.12 -17.28 24.27
N GLY A 54 -3.87 -17.72 24.40
CA GLY A 54 -3.30 -18.28 25.64
C GLY A 54 -3.16 -17.24 26.75
N HIS A 55 -2.63 -16.06 26.44
CA HIS A 55 -2.53 -14.92 27.37
C HIS A 55 -3.90 -14.54 27.91
N ARG A 56 -4.85 -14.35 26.99
CA ARG A 56 -6.24 -14.04 27.34
C ARG A 56 -6.86 -15.08 28.28
N HIS A 57 -6.61 -16.37 28.05
CA HIS A 57 -7.14 -17.44 28.86
C HIS A 57 -6.60 -17.37 30.30
N ARG A 58 -5.29 -17.21 30.48
CA ARG A 58 -4.66 -17.05 31.79
C ARG A 58 -5.16 -15.84 32.55
N LEU A 59 -5.32 -14.71 31.87
CA LEU A 59 -5.88 -13.47 32.43
C LEU A 59 -7.33 -13.69 32.89
N LEU A 60 -8.14 -14.38 32.10
CA LEU A 60 -9.55 -14.65 32.39
C LEU A 60 -9.69 -15.61 33.61
N GLU A 61 -8.85 -16.64 33.69
CA GLU A 61 -8.84 -17.57 34.85
C GLU A 61 -8.46 -16.83 36.14
N LEU A 62 -7.39 -16.02 36.11
CA LEU A 62 -7.00 -15.23 37.26
C LEU A 62 -8.09 -14.23 37.64
N TYR A 63 -8.69 -13.54 36.65
CA TYR A 63 -9.79 -12.61 36.88
C TYR A 63 -10.95 -13.29 37.61
N LYS A 64 -11.42 -14.44 37.09
CA LYS A 64 -12.52 -15.19 37.70
C LYS A 64 -12.23 -15.64 39.11
N SER A 65 -11.01 -16.05 39.39
CA SER A 65 -10.58 -16.48 40.72
C SER A 65 -10.56 -15.34 41.76
N ARG A 66 -10.36 -14.09 41.34
CA ARG A 66 -10.23 -12.93 42.21
C ARG A 66 -11.52 -12.11 42.32
N PHE A 67 -12.26 -11.98 41.21
CA PHE A 67 -13.35 -11.00 41.07
C PHE A 67 -14.68 -11.63 40.65
N GLY A 68 -14.71 -12.95 40.41
CA GLY A 68 -15.91 -13.65 39.95
C GLY A 68 -16.11 -13.61 38.42
N ASP A 69 -17.25 -14.13 37.96
CA ASP A 69 -17.48 -14.37 36.52
C ASP A 69 -17.80 -13.12 35.69
N HIS A 70 -18.13 -11.99 36.34
CA HIS A 70 -18.54 -10.78 35.63
C HIS A 70 -17.33 -9.90 35.28
N VAL A 71 -16.90 -9.96 34.02
CA VAL A 71 -15.83 -9.11 33.48
C VAL A 71 -16.43 -7.80 32.98
N PRO A 72 -16.05 -6.62 33.50
CA PRO A 72 -16.54 -5.33 33.01
C PRO A 72 -16.03 -5.09 31.60
N LEU A 73 -16.88 -4.51 30.75
CA LEU A 73 -16.51 -4.16 29.38
C LEU A 73 -15.70 -2.87 29.40
N ILE A 74 -14.38 -2.98 29.29
CA ILE A 74 -13.46 -1.86 29.16
C ILE A 74 -12.58 -2.13 27.94
N ARG A 75 -12.52 -1.17 27.00
CA ARG A 75 -11.71 -1.24 25.78
C ARG A 75 -10.66 -0.13 25.76
N ARG A 76 -9.62 -0.29 24.98
CA ARG A 76 -8.56 0.72 24.80
C ARG A 76 -9.10 2.12 24.51
N GLN A 77 -10.08 2.22 23.64
CA GLN A 77 -10.71 3.49 23.27
C GLN A 77 -11.44 4.19 24.43
N ASP A 78 -11.75 3.49 25.51
CA ASP A 78 -12.42 4.02 26.69
C ASP A 78 -11.43 4.66 27.66
N VAL A 79 -10.13 4.43 27.48
CA VAL A 79 -9.04 4.88 28.36
C VAL A 79 -8.18 5.93 27.67
N ARG A 80 -8.07 7.13 28.26
CA ARG A 80 -7.23 8.21 27.75
C ARG A 80 -5.75 7.95 28.06
N GLY A 81 -4.88 8.21 27.07
CA GLY A 81 -3.43 8.02 27.24
C GLY A 81 -3.00 6.56 27.10
N PHE A 82 -3.90 5.71 26.69
CA PHE A 82 -3.62 4.32 26.36
C PHE A 82 -3.23 4.16 24.89
N VAL A 83 -2.72 2.98 24.53
CA VAL A 83 -2.21 2.67 23.20
C VAL A 83 -3.26 2.92 22.11
N VAL A 84 -2.89 3.69 21.07
CA VAL A 84 -3.73 3.93 19.90
C VAL A 84 -3.19 3.10 18.75
N ARG A 85 -3.89 2.02 18.41
CA ARG A 85 -3.52 1.17 17.28
C ARG A 85 -4.05 1.71 15.95
N ARG A 86 -3.26 1.57 14.89
CA ARG A 86 -3.72 1.90 13.53
C ARG A 86 -4.74 0.85 13.07
N PRO A 87 -5.81 1.26 12.38
CA PRO A 87 -6.79 0.31 11.85
C PRO A 87 -6.13 -0.69 10.87
N VAL A 88 -6.40 -1.97 11.02
CA VAL A 88 -5.82 -3.07 10.22
C VAL A 88 -6.06 -2.86 8.73
N TRP A 89 -7.24 -2.38 8.35
CA TRP A 89 -7.59 -2.09 6.96
C TRP A 89 -6.71 -1.01 6.29
N LEU A 90 -6.02 -0.17 7.09
CA LEU A 90 -5.00 0.77 6.58
C LEU A 90 -3.62 0.12 6.45
N VAL A 91 -3.30 -0.87 7.28
CA VAL A 91 -1.98 -1.51 7.33
C VAL A 91 -1.86 -2.63 6.31
N ARG A 92 -2.87 -3.50 6.23
CA ARG A 92 -2.91 -4.69 5.35
C ARG A 92 -2.62 -4.38 3.88
N PRO A 93 -3.20 -3.32 3.25
CA PRO A 93 -2.91 -2.98 1.86
C PRO A 93 -1.47 -2.51 1.59
N LEU A 94 -0.74 -2.09 2.63
CA LEU A 94 0.64 -1.62 2.50
C LEU A 94 1.67 -2.75 2.37
N GLY A 95 1.22 -4.02 2.48
CA GLY A 95 2.02 -5.21 2.22
C GLY A 95 2.83 -5.70 3.42
N LEU A 96 3.66 -6.74 3.19
CA LEU A 96 4.35 -7.51 4.23
C LEU A 96 5.15 -6.63 5.21
N LYS A 97 5.97 -5.70 4.72
CA LYS A 97 6.81 -4.85 5.60
C LYS A 97 6.00 -3.98 6.54
N ALA A 98 4.85 -3.48 6.08
CA ALA A 98 3.97 -2.66 6.92
C ALA A 98 3.29 -3.50 8.01
N VAL A 99 2.87 -4.72 7.67
CA VAL A 99 2.31 -5.69 8.61
C VAL A 99 3.33 -6.09 9.66
N GLN A 100 4.56 -6.44 9.25
CA GLN A 100 5.67 -6.78 10.16
C GLN A 100 5.99 -5.63 11.12
N LYS A 101 6.07 -4.40 10.61
CA LYS A 101 6.33 -3.22 11.46
C LYS A 101 5.16 -2.91 12.40
N ALA A 102 3.93 -3.15 11.98
CA ALA A 102 2.76 -2.99 12.85
C ALA A 102 2.78 -4.03 13.98
N ALA A 103 3.08 -5.31 13.68
CA ALA A 103 3.22 -6.36 14.67
C ALA A 103 4.32 -6.01 15.70
N GLU A 104 5.54 -5.70 15.25
CA GLU A 104 6.63 -5.28 16.14
C GLU A 104 6.22 -4.13 17.07
N THR A 105 5.51 -3.14 16.53
CA THR A 105 5.02 -2.01 17.34
C THR A 105 3.99 -2.46 18.36
N MET A 106 3.11 -3.40 18.00
CA MET A 106 2.08 -3.95 18.88
C MET A 106 2.71 -4.62 20.09
N GLU A 107 3.68 -5.48 19.89
CA GLU A 107 4.37 -6.22 20.96
C GLU A 107 5.08 -5.27 21.94
N VAL A 108 5.85 -4.30 21.44
CA VAL A 108 6.54 -3.32 22.28
C VAL A 108 5.55 -2.48 23.11
N GLU A 109 4.40 -2.14 22.53
CA GLU A 109 3.36 -1.39 23.24
C GLU A 109 2.67 -2.24 24.32
N THR A 110 2.42 -3.53 24.03
CA THR A 110 1.82 -4.48 24.98
C THR A 110 2.79 -4.84 26.12
N GLU A 111 4.07 -5.08 25.82
CA GLU A 111 5.12 -5.24 26.84
C GLU A 111 5.11 -4.06 27.82
N ARG A 112 5.18 -2.84 27.28
CA ARG A 112 5.18 -1.63 28.13
C ARG A 112 3.92 -1.49 28.96
N PHE A 113 2.78 -1.85 28.41
CA PHE A 113 1.52 -1.85 29.13
C PHE A 113 1.57 -2.80 30.34
N TYR A 114 2.01 -4.05 30.13
CA TYR A 114 2.10 -5.02 31.21
C TYR A 114 3.12 -4.63 32.29
N GLU A 115 4.25 -4.05 31.92
CA GLU A 115 5.20 -3.52 32.89
C GLU A 115 4.60 -2.41 33.77
N VAL A 116 3.84 -1.47 33.18
CA VAL A 116 3.20 -0.39 33.92
C VAL A 116 2.07 -0.93 34.78
N ALA A 117 1.24 -1.84 34.27
CA ALA A 117 0.16 -2.48 34.98
C ALA A 117 0.67 -3.31 36.17
N GLY A 118 1.74 -4.09 35.97
CA GLY A 118 2.38 -4.91 37.02
C GLY A 118 2.93 -4.07 38.18
N ARG A 119 3.53 -2.91 37.89
CA ARG A 119 4.01 -1.98 38.94
C ARG A 119 2.89 -1.42 39.82
N ARG A 120 1.67 -1.37 39.31
CA ARG A 120 0.50 -0.84 40.06
C ARG A 120 -0.27 -1.94 40.79
N ALA A 121 -0.08 -3.18 40.43
CA ALA A 121 -0.77 -4.30 41.03
C ALA A 121 -0.36 -4.47 42.50
N THR A 122 -1.35 -4.51 43.42
CA THR A 122 -1.16 -4.75 44.85
C THR A 122 -1.24 -6.23 45.16
N ASP A 123 -2.10 -7.01 44.47
CA ASP A 123 -2.17 -8.46 44.59
C ASP A 123 -0.91 -9.10 43.96
N ALA A 124 -0.27 -10.01 44.72
CA ALA A 124 0.97 -10.67 44.31
C ALA A 124 0.77 -11.56 43.08
N GLY A 125 -0.37 -12.26 42.99
CA GLY A 125 -0.68 -13.14 41.86
C GLY A 125 -0.93 -12.36 40.56
N ILE A 126 -1.64 -11.21 40.68
CA ILE A 126 -1.85 -10.31 39.55
C ILE A 126 -0.52 -9.73 39.07
N ARG A 127 0.33 -9.26 40.01
CA ARG A 127 1.64 -8.71 39.68
C ARG A 127 2.54 -9.71 39.00
N GLN A 128 2.54 -10.96 39.48
CA GLN A 128 3.33 -12.03 38.89
C GLN A 128 2.87 -12.32 37.45
N LEU A 129 1.56 -12.55 37.23
CA LEU A 129 1.03 -12.83 35.90
C LEU A 129 1.34 -11.70 34.91
N LEU A 130 1.13 -10.44 35.30
CA LEU A 130 1.43 -9.29 34.43
C LEU A 130 2.95 -9.16 34.13
N GLY A 131 3.81 -9.56 35.08
CA GLY A 131 5.25 -9.63 34.87
C GLY A 131 5.65 -10.75 33.90
N ASP A 132 5.05 -11.94 34.04
CA ASP A 132 5.28 -13.06 33.14
C ASP A 132 4.83 -12.70 31.71
N LEU A 133 3.66 -12.08 31.56
CA LEU A 133 3.16 -11.60 30.28
C LEU A 133 4.09 -10.55 29.66
N ALA A 134 4.58 -9.58 30.44
CA ALA A 134 5.54 -8.59 29.92
C ALA A 134 6.82 -9.22 29.35
N GLU A 135 7.31 -10.31 29.97
CA GLU A 135 8.47 -11.05 29.48
C GLU A 135 8.14 -11.84 28.21
N GLU A 136 6.95 -12.43 28.12
CA GLU A 136 6.47 -13.13 26.91
C GLU A 136 6.32 -12.15 25.74
N GLU A 137 5.72 -10.98 25.97
CA GLU A 137 5.60 -9.94 24.92
C GLU A 137 6.97 -9.43 24.43
N ARG A 138 7.95 -9.31 25.33
CA ARG A 138 9.33 -9.00 24.93
C ARG A 138 9.91 -10.08 24.01
N ASN A 139 9.63 -11.34 24.25
CA ASN A 139 10.04 -12.44 23.37
C ASN A 139 9.29 -12.41 22.04
N HIS A 140 8.00 -12.06 22.05
CA HIS A 140 7.20 -11.84 20.84
C HIS A 140 7.77 -10.68 20.02
N ALA A 141 8.15 -9.55 20.62
CA ALA A 141 8.80 -8.43 19.94
C ALA A 141 10.09 -8.87 19.23
N HIS A 142 10.94 -9.67 19.87
CA HIS A 142 12.11 -10.26 19.22
C HIS A 142 11.75 -11.20 18.08
N THR A 143 10.69 -11.99 18.25
CA THR A 143 10.19 -12.88 17.19
C THR A 143 9.67 -12.06 16.00
N ALA A 144 8.90 -11.02 16.24
CA ALA A 144 8.40 -10.11 15.21
C ALA A 144 9.55 -9.41 14.46
N GLU A 145 10.61 -8.99 15.17
CA GLU A 145 11.83 -8.45 14.58
C GLU A 145 12.56 -9.50 13.71
N GLN A 146 12.70 -10.74 14.21
CA GLN A 146 13.28 -11.84 13.44
C GLN A 146 12.46 -12.17 12.20
N ILE A 147 11.12 -12.15 12.29
CA ILE A 147 10.21 -12.30 11.15
C ILE A 147 10.50 -11.22 10.10
N ALA A 148 10.70 -9.96 10.53
CA ALA A 148 11.00 -8.85 9.62
C ALA A 148 12.35 -9.02 8.91
N HIS A 149 13.32 -9.68 9.56
CA HIS A 149 14.65 -9.95 9.01
C HIS A 149 14.78 -11.33 8.36
N THR A 150 13.80 -12.21 8.50
CA THR A 150 13.83 -13.54 7.87
C THR A 150 13.82 -13.40 6.35
N LYS A 151 14.79 -14.04 5.69
CA LYS A 151 14.79 -14.11 4.22
C LYS A 151 13.54 -14.89 3.77
N LEU A 152 12.81 -14.27 2.85
CA LEU A 152 11.69 -14.93 2.19
C LEU A 152 12.18 -16.19 1.46
N SER A 153 11.38 -17.24 1.46
CA SER A 153 11.64 -18.40 0.62
C SER A 153 11.67 -18.00 -0.87
N GLU A 154 12.31 -18.80 -1.71
CA GLU A 154 12.38 -18.51 -3.15
C GLU A 154 10.98 -18.46 -3.79
N ASP A 155 10.06 -19.29 -3.29
CA ASP A 155 8.66 -19.28 -3.73
C ASP A 155 7.93 -17.99 -3.30
N GLU A 156 8.14 -17.52 -2.07
CA GLU A 156 7.56 -16.25 -1.60
C GLU A 156 8.14 -15.05 -2.35
N LYS A 157 9.45 -15.04 -2.63
CA LYS A 157 10.10 -14.02 -3.45
C LYS A 157 9.52 -14.00 -4.87
N SER A 158 9.35 -15.17 -5.46
CA SER A 158 8.78 -15.31 -6.80
C SER A 158 7.35 -14.77 -6.86
N ARG A 159 6.52 -15.11 -5.86
CA ARG A 159 5.14 -14.60 -5.74
C ARG A 159 5.12 -13.09 -5.52
N ALA A 160 5.97 -12.56 -4.64
CA ALA A 160 6.09 -11.13 -4.40
C ALA A 160 6.51 -10.36 -5.65
N ASN A 161 7.50 -10.87 -6.39
CA ASN A 161 7.91 -10.28 -7.66
C ASN A 161 6.79 -10.31 -8.70
N ARG A 162 6.07 -11.43 -8.81
CA ARG A 162 4.92 -11.55 -9.70
C ARG A 162 3.82 -10.53 -9.33
N LEU A 163 3.50 -10.42 -8.04
CA LEU A 163 2.51 -9.44 -7.56
C LEU A 163 2.96 -8.01 -7.88
N PHE A 164 4.24 -7.67 -7.65
CA PHE A 164 4.78 -6.36 -7.99
C PHE A 164 4.65 -6.04 -9.48
N VAL A 165 4.96 -7.01 -10.35
CA VAL A 165 4.80 -6.83 -11.80
C VAL A 165 3.33 -6.60 -12.15
N LEU A 166 2.41 -7.41 -11.62
CA LEU A 166 0.98 -7.33 -11.93
C LEU A 166 0.29 -6.08 -11.34
N GLN A 167 0.75 -5.63 -10.17
CA GLN A 167 0.10 -4.55 -9.44
C GLN A 167 0.71 -3.17 -9.72
N VAL A 168 1.99 -3.12 -10.09
CA VAL A 168 2.71 -1.85 -10.27
C VAL A 168 3.26 -1.70 -11.69
N ILE A 169 4.07 -2.67 -12.15
CA ILE A 169 4.76 -2.52 -13.45
C ILE A 169 3.77 -2.52 -14.61
N GLN A 170 2.86 -3.50 -14.69
CA GLN A 170 1.90 -3.58 -15.78
C GLN A 170 0.95 -2.38 -15.83
N PRO A 171 0.23 -2.01 -14.75
CA PRO A 171 -0.63 -0.82 -14.79
C PRO A 171 0.15 0.46 -15.05
N GLY A 172 1.35 0.59 -14.48
CA GLY A 172 2.22 1.73 -14.72
C GLY A 172 2.65 1.85 -16.18
N LEU A 173 3.02 0.74 -16.81
CA LEU A 173 3.39 0.73 -18.22
C LEU A 173 2.19 1.03 -19.13
N VAL A 174 1.02 0.46 -18.84
CA VAL A 174 -0.22 0.77 -19.58
C VAL A 174 -0.54 2.26 -19.46
N GLY A 175 -0.48 2.82 -18.23
CA GLY A 175 -0.71 4.25 -18.02
C GLY A 175 0.31 5.12 -18.74
N LEU A 176 1.60 4.80 -18.65
CA LEU A 176 2.65 5.56 -19.34
C LEU A 176 2.46 5.55 -20.88
N MET A 177 2.13 4.37 -21.43
CA MET A 177 1.83 4.23 -22.88
C MET A 177 0.62 5.08 -23.27
N ASP A 178 -0.47 4.98 -22.52
CA ASP A 178 -1.66 5.73 -22.81
C ASP A 178 -1.40 7.24 -22.70
N GLY A 179 -0.77 7.69 -21.63
CA GLY A 179 -0.44 9.11 -21.44
C GLY A 179 0.48 9.67 -22.53
N SER A 180 1.52 8.91 -22.91
CA SER A 180 2.48 9.36 -23.94
C SER A 180 1.91 9.30 -25.37
N VAL A 181 0.85 8.55 -25.65
CA VAL A 181 0.30 8.38 -26.99
C VAL A 181 -1.04 9.11 -27.14
N SER A 182 -2.00 8.90 -26.24
CA SER A 182 -3.36 9.45 -26.38
C SER A 182 -3.41 10.97 -26.32
N THR A 183 -2.47 11.61 -25.60
CA THR A 183 -2.42 13.05 -25.45
C THR A 183 -1.72 13.76 -26.62
N LEU A 184 -1.01 13.05 -27.51
CA LEU A 184 -0.34 13.63 -28.67
C LEU A 184 -1.31 14.29 -29.63
N ALA A 185 -2.44 13.65 -29.94
CA ALA A 185 -3.40 14.19 -30.90
C ALA A 185 -3.97 15.54 -30.45
N PRO A 186 -4.56 15.70 -29.25
CA PRO A 186 -5.07 17.00 -28.82
C PRO A 186 -3.95 18.04 -28.64
N LEU A 187 -2.76 17.63 -28.16
CA LEU A 187 -1.62 18.53 -27.99
C LEU A 187 -1.17 19.12 -29.35
N PHE A 188 -0.88 18.26 -30.32
CA PHE A 188 -0.38 18.72 -31.61
C PHE A 188 -1.47 19.38 -32.47
N ALA A 189 -2.74 18.94 -32.33
CA ALA A 189 -3.85 19.68 -32.96
C ALA A 189 -3.91 21.12 -32.44
N ALA A 190 -3.85 21.34 -31.12
CA ALA A 190 -3.79 22.69 -30.56
C ALA A 190 -2.54 23.45 -30.97
N ALA A 191 -1.37 22.77 -31.03
CA ALA A 191 -0.12 23.38 -31.44
C ALA A 191 -0.19 23.90 -32.89
N PHE A 192 -0.66 23.09 -33.82
CA PHE A 192 -0.72 23.49 -35.24
C PHE A 192 -1.89 24.43 -35.57
N ALA A 193 -3.01 24.35 -34.86
CA ALA A 193 -4.15 25.22 -35.04
C ALA A 193 -3.88 26.62 -34.48
N THR A 194 -3.20 26.75 -33.33
CA THR A 194 -3.08 28.03 -32.61
C THR A 194 -1.72 28.70 -32.75
N HIS A 195 -0.67 27.94 -33.05
CA HIS A 195 0.74 28.40 -33.06
C HIS A 195 1.13 29.12 -31.75
N SER A 196 0.43 28.82 -30.66
CA SER A 196 0.61 29.43 -29.33
C SER A 196 1.11 28.39 -28.32
N SER A 197 2.33 28.57 -27.81
CA SER A 197 2.91 27.70 -26.78
C SER A 197 2.01 27.59 -25.54
N PHE A 198 1.48 28.73 -25.06
CA PHE A 198 0.66 28.71 -23.83
C PHE A 198 -0.68 28.01 -24.02
N GLN A 199 -1.36 28.18 -25.13
CA GLN A 199 -2.61 27.47 -25.40
C GLN A 199 -2.37 25.96 -25.55
N THR A 200 -1.31 25.59 -26.25
CA THR A 200 -0.88 24.22 -26.40
C THR A 200 -0.56 23.59 -25.05
N PHE A 201 0.15 24.31 -24.16
CA PHE A 201 0.41 23.86 -22.81
C PHE A 201 -0.88 23.58 -22.03
N LEU A 202 -1.85 24.48 -22.07
CA LEU A 202 -3.12 24.28 -21.34
C LEU A 202 -3.91 23.08 -21.86
N VAL A 203 -3.98 22.90 -23.18
CA VAL A 203 -4.66 21.74 -23.79
C VAL A 203 -3.94 20.44 -23.43
N GLY A 204 -2.61 20.42 -23.52
CA GLY A 204 -1.82 19.23 -23.15
C GLY A 204 -1.94 18.88 -21.67
N LEU A 205 -1.94 19.89 -20.78
CA LEU A 205 -2.13 19.67 -19.34
C LEU A 205 -3.53 19.11 -19.05
N ALA A 206 -4.57 19.71 -19.62
CA ALA A 206 -5.94 19.24 -19.44
C ALA A 206 -6.14 17.82 -19.97
N ALA A 207 -5.59 17.51 -21.16
CA ALA A 207 -5.61 16.17 -21.73
C ALA A 207 -4.88 15.15 -20.83
N SER A 208 -3.69 15.49 -20.32
CA SER A 208 -2.88 14.62 -19.47
C SER A 208 -3.57 14.30 -18.15
N VAL A 209 -4.10 15.31 -17.46
CA VAL A 209 -4.82 15.13 -16.19
C VAL A 209 -6.12 14.37 -16.40
N GLY A 210 -6.90 14.71 -17.44
CA GLY A 210 -8.15 14.04 -17.76
C GLY A 210 -7.95 12.57 -18.12
N ALA A 211 -6.97 12.26 -18.95
CA ALA A 211 -6.59 10.90 -19.28
C ALA A 211 -6.14 10.11 -18.04
N GLY A 212 -5.33 10.72 -17.17
CA GLY A 212 -4.86 10.08 -15.95
C GLY A 212 -5.99 9.73 -14.98
N ILE A 213 -6.95 10.63 -14.77
CA ILE A 213 -8.13 10.36 -13.95
C ILE A 213 -8.94 9.21 -14.57
N SER A 214 -9.24 9.29 -15.88
CA SER A 214 -10.03 8.28 -16.58
C SER A 214 -9.39 6.89 -16.52
N MET A 215 -8.10 6.79 -16.86
CA MET A 215 -7.36 5.52 -16.84
C MET A 215 -7.20 4.95 -15.41
N GLY A 216 -6.99 5.83 -14.42
CA GLY A 216 -6.93 5.42 -13.03
C GLY A 216 -8.23 4.75 -12.55
N PHE A 217 -9.37 5.36 -12.83
CA PHE A 217 -10.67 4.76 -12.51
C PHE A 217 -10.97 3.52 -13.35
N ALA A 218 -10.68 3.53 -14.66
CA ALA A 218 -10.87 2.38 -15.52
C ALA A 218 -10.10 1.15 -15.01
N GLU A 219 -8.82 1.31 -14.63
CA GLU A 219 -8.01 0.23 -14.08
C GLU A 219 -8.51 -0.21 -12.69
N ALA A 220 -8.88 0.73 -11.82
CA ALA A 220 -9.38 0.40 -10.48
C ALA A 220 -10.71 -0.36 -10.50
N LEU A 221 -11.57 -0.09 -11.47
CA LEU A 221 -12.91 -0.69 -11.60
C LEU A 221 -12.96 -1.89 -12.55
N SER A 222 -11.87 -2.20 -13.24
CA SER A 222 -11.82 -3.29 -14.23
C SER A 222 -11.94 -4.68 -13.61
N ASP A 223 -11.40 -4.86 -12.40
CA ASP A 223 -11.30 -6.16 -11.72
C ASP A 223 -10.93 -5.96 -10.25
N ASP A 224 -11.57 -6.70 -9.34
CA ASP A 224 -11.28 -6.65 -7.90
C ASP A 224 -9.99 -7.37 -7.49
N GLY A 225 -9.34 -8.06 -8.42
CA GLY A 225 -8.11 -8.81 -8.21
C GLY A 225 -8.30 -10.21 -7.62
N SER A 226 -9.51 -10.58 -7.22
CA SER A 226 -9.79 -11.88 -6.57
C SER A 226 -9.61 -13.07 -7.51
N LEU A 227 -10.04 -12.93 -8.77
CA LEU A 227 -9.92 -13.97 -9.80
C LEU A 227 -8.58 -13.94 -10.53
N THR A 228 -8.06 -12.74 -10.77
CA THR A 228 -6.87 -12.55 -11.62
C THR A 228 -5.56 -12.60 -10.84
N GLY A 229 -5.60 -12.47 -9.52
CA GLY A 229 -4.42 -12.38 -8.68
C GLY A 229 -3.58 -11.12 -8.91
N ARG A 230 -4.15 -10.07 -9.56
CA ARG A 230 -3.45 -8.82 -9.90
C ARG A 230 -3.27 -7.86 -8.72
N GLY A 231 -3.62 -8.27 -7.51
CA GLY A 231 -3.48 -7.47 -6.30
C GLY A 231 -4.57 -6.40 -6.14
N HIS A 232 -4.28 -5.39 -5.34
CA HIS A 232 -5.29 -4.42 -4.90
C HIS A 232 -5.70 -3.44 -6.02
N PRO A 233 -7.00 -3.34 -6.39
CA PRO A 233 -7.47 -2.57 -7.54
C PRO A 233 -7.15 -1.07 -7.46
N TRP A 234 -7.30 -0.46 -6.28
CA TRP A 234 -7.00 0.97 -6.10
C TRP A 234 -5.52 1.32 -6.22
N ILE A 235 -4.61 0.39 -5.86
CA ILE A 235 -3.17 0.58 -6.06
C ILE A 235 -2.86 0.56 -7.56
N ARG A 236 -3.42 -0.40 -8.31
CA ARG A 236 -3.28 -0.47 -9.76
C ARG A 236 -3.82 0.78 -10.44
N GLY A 237 -5.03 1.21 -10.05
CA GLY A 237 -5.64 2.42 -10.57
C GLY A 237 -4.83 3.68 -10.30
N LEU A 238 -4.34 3.84 -9.06
CA LEU A 238 -3.48 4.97 -8.69
C LEU A 238 -2.19 4.99 -9.53
N VAL A 239 -1.52 3.84 -9.64
CA VAL A 239 -0.28 3.72 -10.44
C VAL A 239 -0.56 4.02 -11.91
N CYS A 240 -1.61 3.42 -12.49
CA CYS A 240 -2.00 3.65 -13.87
C CYS A 240 -2.31 5.13 -14.13
N GLY A 241 -3.17 5.74 -13.31
CA GLY A 241 -3.57 7.15 -13.47
C GLY A 241 -2.40 8.14 -13.30
N LEU A 242 -1.54 7.91 -12.31
CA LEU A 242 -0.34 8.75 -12.13
C LEU A 242 0.62 8.63 -13.32
N MET A 243 0.87 7.41 -13.80
CA MET A 243 1.76 7.19 -14.93
C MET A 243 1.18 7.72 -16.25
N THR A 244 -0.15 7.65 -16.45
CA THR A 244 -0.83 8.31 -17.58
C THR A 244 -0.64 9.83 -17.54
N THR A 245 -0.88 10.41 -16.38
CA THR A 245 -0.68 11.88 -16.19
C THR A 245 0.77 12.28 -16.47
N LEU A 246 1.74 11.54 -15.92
CA LEU A 246 3.17 11.83 -16.11
C LEU A 246 3.59 11.68 -17.56
N GLY A 247 3.13 10.63 -18.26
CA GLY A 247 3.40 10.42 -19.69
C GLY A 247 2.90 11.58 -20.55
N GLY A 248 1.69 12.09 -20.29
CA GLY A 248 1.16 13.23 -21.03
C GLY A 248 1.79 14.58 -20.67
N ILE A 249 2.17 14.77 -19.39
CA ILE A 249 2.83 16.01 -18.94
C ILE A 249 4.24 16.10 -19.53
N GLY A 250 4.97 15.01 -19.70
CA GLY A 250 6.36 15.02 -20.15
C GLY A 250 6.57 15.85 -21.41
N HIS A 251 5.86 15.55 -22.47
CA HIS A 251 5.94 16.27 -23.74
C HIS A 251 5.06 17.54 -23.81
N THR A 252 4.26 17.80 -22.77
CA THR A 252 3.51 19.06 -22.61
C THR A 252 4.37 20.18 -22.02
N LEU A 253 5.28 19.86 -21.08
CA LEU A 253 6.14 20.83 -20.40
C LEU A 253 6.99 21.70 -21.33
N PRO A 254 7.54 21.22 -22.45
CA PRO A 254 8.28 22.07 -23.40
C PRO A 254 7.51 23.29 -23.87
N TYR A 255 6.18 23.27 -23.90
CA TYR A 255 5.35 24.39 -24.29
C TYR A 255 5.29 25.54 -23.25
N LEU A 256 5.99 25.43 -22.14
CA LEU A 256 6.32 26.53 -21.25
C LEU A 256 7.41 27.47 -21.88
N ILE A 257 8.12 26.99 -22.90
CA ILE A 257 9.08 27.80 -23.66
C ILE A 257 8.30 28.78 -24.54
N PRO A 258 8.58 30.10 -24.45
CA PRO A 258 7.84 31.10 -25.23
C PRO A 258 7.94 30.93 -26.75
N SER A 259 9.09 30.45 -27.25
CA SER A 259 9.29 30.22 -28.69
C SER A 259 8.57 28.95 -29.13
N PHE A 260 7.50 29.07 -29.86
CA PHE A 260 6.68 27.95 -30.37
C PHE A 260 7.52 26.90 -31.13
N ARG A 261 8.41 27.35 -32.04
CA ARG A 261 9.24 26.42 -32.83
C ARG A 261 10.17 25.59 -31.92
N THR A 262 10.82 26.25 -30.95
CA THR A 262 11.70 25.58 -30.01
C THR A 262 10.89 24.63 -29.11
N ALA A 263 9.76 25.09 -28.60
CA ALA A 263 8.87 24.28 -27.76
C ALA A 263 8.44 22.98 -28.49
N THR A 264 7.98 23.10 -29.74
CA THR A 264 7.55 21.94 -30.53
C THR A 264 8.70 20.99 -30.85
N SER A 265 9.88 21.51 -31.19
CA SER A 265 11.05 20.64 -31.46
C SER A 265 11.47 19.85 -30.20
N VAL A 266 11.49 20.54 -29.02
CA VAL A 266 11.80 19.87 -27.74
C VAL A 266 10.72 18.85 -27.38
N ALA A 267 9.44 19.19 -27.59
CA ALA A 267 8.34 18.24 -27.32
C ALA A 267 8.46 16.96 -28.15
N VAL A 268 8.80 17.08 -29.43
CA VAL A 268 9.04 15.90 -30.30
C VAL A 268 10.22 15.06 -29.79
N CYS A 269 11.31 15.70 -29.38
CA CYS A 269 12.44 14.97 -28.77
C CYS A 269 12.04 14.24 -27.49
N VAL A 270 11.24 14.88 -26.62
CA VAL A 270 10.73 14.23 -25.40
C VAL A 270 9.87 13.02 -25.75
N VAL A 271 8.95 13.15 -26.70
CA VAL A 271 8.13 12.00 -27.16
C VAL A 271 8.99 10.83 -27.62
N LEU A 272 10.04 11.08 -28.41
CA LEU A 272 10.94 10.01 -28.86
C LEU A 272 11.65 9.31 -27.70
N VAL A 273 12.07 10.07 -26.67
CA VAL A 273 12.68 9.51 -25.46
C VAL A 273 11.66 8.69 -24.66
N GLU A 274 10.43 9.21 -24.49
CA GLU A 274 9.33 8.49 -23.81
C GLU A 274 9.02 7.15 -24.50
N LEU A 275 8.83 7.15 -25.82
CA LEU A 275 8.55 5.92 -26.60
C LEU A 275 9.72 4.92 -26.52
N GLY A 276 10.96 5.41 -26.49
CA GLY A 276 12.15 4.59 -26.28
C GLY A 276 12.18 3.95 -24.88
N LEU A 277 11.89 4.74 -23.84
CA LEU A 277 11.82 4.27 -22.46
C LEU A 277 10.70 3.22 -22.27
N ILE A 278 9.51 3.46 -22.81
CA ILE A 278 8.39 2.52 -22.79
C ILE A 278 8.78 1.20 -23.46
N SER A 279 9.43 1.28 -24.64
CA SER A 279 9.90 0.10 -25.37
C SER A 279 10.91 -0.72 -24.56
N TRP A 280 11.84 -0.04 -23.88
CA TRP A 280 12.84 -0.67 -23.01
C TRP A 280 12.20 -1.33 -21.79
N ILE A 281 11.28 -0.66 -21.09
CA ILE A 281 10.55 -1.21 -19.92
C ILE A 281 9.78 -2.46 -20.37
N ARG A 282 9.07 -2.39 -21.49
CA ARG A 282 8.31 -3.52 -22.05
C ARG A 282 9.21 -4.71 -22.36
N HIS A 283 10.37 -4.46 -22.97
CA HIS A 283 11.36 -5.51 -23.20
C HIS A 283 11.87 -6.13 -21.91
N ARG A 284 12.18 -5.29 -20.89
CA ARG A 284 12.81 -5.73 -19.63
C ARG A 284 11.88 -6.53 -18.72
N PHE A 285 10.57 -6.21 -18.69
CA PHE A 285 9.61 -6.76 -17.73
C PHE A 285 8.51 -7.63 -18.33
N MET A 286 8.36 -7.63 -19.65
CA MET A 286 7.29 -8.36 -20.33
C MET A 286 7.80 -9.35 -21.39
N ASP A 287 9.09 -9.68 -21.39
CA ASP A 287 9.75 -10.63 -22.31
C ASP A 287 9.44 -10.38 -23.80
N THR A 288 9.14 -9.12 -24.18
CA THR A 288 8.83 -8.75 -25.55
C THR A 288 10.13 -8.44 -26.30
N PRO A 289 10.36 -8.98 -27.51
CA PRO A 289 11.53 -8.62 -28.33
C PRO A 289 11.60 -7.11 -28.54
N LEU A 290 12.76 -6.48 -28.28
CA LEU A 290 12.93 -5.03 -28.31
C LEU A 290 12.48 -4.41 -29.64
N VAL A 291 12.85 -5.04 -30.77
CA VAL A 291 12.46 -4.56 -32.10
C VAL A 291 10.94 -4.54 -32.28
N SER A 292 10.25 -5.58 -31.82
CA SER A 292 8.79 -5.67 -31.89
C SER A 292 8.14 -4.59 -31.00
N ALA A 293 8.67 -4.39 -29.79
CA ALA A 293 8.18 -3.36 -28.87
C ALA A 293 8.34 -1.96 -29.48
N VAL A 294 9.51 -1.65 -30.03
CA VAL A 294 9.79 -0.35 -30.69
C VAL A 294 8.87 -0.13 -31.89
N LEU A 295 8.73 -1.12 -32.78
CA LEU A 295 7.89 -0.96 -33.97
C LEU A 295 6.41 -0.75 -33.63
N GLN A 296 5.87 -1.48 -32.67
CA GLN A 296 4.46 -1.34 -32.25
C GLN A 296 4.20 0.02 -31.64
N ILE A 297 5.08 0.48 -30.76
CA ILE A 297 4.91 1.77 -30.05
C ILE A 297 5.16 2.94 -31.01
N ALA A 298 6.19 2.87 -31.85
CA ALA A 298 6.48 3.91 -32.84
C ALA A 298 5.36 4.05 -33.87
N LEU A 299 4.77 2.93 -34.35
CA LEU A 299 3.63 2.98 -35.27
C LEU A 299 2.42 3.63 -34.61
N GLY A 300 2.07 3.26 -33.38
CA GLY A 300 0.97 3.89 -32.63
C GLY A 300 1.19 5.40 -32.44
N GLY A 301 2.37 5.79 -31.97
CA GLY A 301 2.73 7.19 -31.80
C GLY A 301 2.70 7.99 -33.11
N ALA A 302 3.21 7.42 -34.20
CA ALA A 302 3.18 8.08 -35.52
C ALA A 302 1.75 8.29 -36.05
N LEU A 303 0.87 7.30 -35.90
CA LEU A 303 -0.54 7.42 -36.31
C LEU A 303 -1.27 8.50 -35.54
N VAL A 304 -1.08 8.55 -34.22
CA VAL A 304 -1.75 9.57 -33.37
C VAL A 304 -1.16 10.97 -33.63
N PHE A 305 0.14 11.08 -33.82
CA PHE A 305 0.79 12.33 -34.20
C PHE A 305 0.29 12.88 -35.53
N LEU A 306 0.19 12.02 -36.55
CA LEU A 306 -0.37 12.38 -37.86
C LEU A 306 -1.83 12.83 -37.75
N ALA A 307 -2.63 12.14 -36.95
CA ALA A 307 -4.03 12.56 -36.69
C ALA A 307 -4.08 13.97 -36.09
N GLY A 308 -3.21 14.26 -35.10
CA GLY A 308 -3.11 15.60 -34.50
C GLY A 308 -2.76 16.69 -35.51
N ILE A 309 -1.79 16.43 -36.42
CA ILE A 309 -1.41 17.38 -37.47
C ILE A 309 -2.59 17.60 -38.44
N LEU A 310 -3.24 16.56 -38.90
CA LEU A 310 -4.36 16.64 -39.85
C LEU A 310 -5.51 17.44 -39.27
N ILE A 311 -5.86 17.20 -38.02
CA ILE A 311 -6.93 17.93 -37.32
C ILE A 311 -6.52 19.40 -37.09
N GLY A 312 -5.27 19.64 -36.70
CA GLY A 312 -4.78 20.99 -36.43
C GLY A 312 -4.62 21.89 -37.65
N ASN A 313 -4.48 21.30 -38.84
CA ASN A 313 -4.35 22.04 -40.11
C ASN A 313 -5.68 22.11 -40.91
N SER A 314 -6.78 21.56 -40.41
CA SER A 314 -8.11 21.67 -41.03
C SER A 314 -8.82 22.96 -40.61
#